data_c791c05df41c2b7a2b5b402d999949ac
#
_entry.id   c791c05df41c2b7a2b5b402d999949ac
#
_cell.length_a   1.000
_cell.length_b   1.000
_cell.length_c   1.000
_cell.angle_alpha   90.00
_cell.angle_beta   90.00
_cell.angle_gamma   90.00
#
_symmetry.space_group_name_H-M   'P 1'
#
loop_
_entity.id
_entity.type
_entity.pdbx_description
1 polymer ?
#
loop_
_entity_poly.entity_id
_entity_poly.type
_entity_poly.pdbx_seq_one_letter_code
_entity_poly.pdbx_strand_id
1 'polypeptide(L)'
;LLQETYLGKIKMIYIDPPYNTGNDFVYEDDFAQSTDEYLANSGQFDEDGNRMVQNTESNGRFHTDWLNMIYPRLKIAKDLLTDDGVIFVSIDDNELDNVIKVCKDVFGEQNYEACITWRRRTNQPNDKSKMIAKVAENIVVFSRNSNVLSERKAFHGVPLSPERKSEYKNPDNDIK
;
A
#
# COMPACT_ATOMS: atom_id res chain seq x y z
N LEU A 1 15.46 7.30 13.96
CA LEU A 1 15.65 6.06 14.75
C LEU A 1 15.65 4.82 13.87
N LEU A 2 14.56 4.54 13.12
CA LEU A 2 14.50 3.34 12.24
C LEU A 2 15.56 3.38 11.14
N GLN A 3 15.75 4.49 10.45
CA GLN A 3 16.76 4.64 9.41
C GLN A 3 18.19 4.43 9.93
N GLU A 4 18.50 4.89 11.14
CA GLU A 4 19.83 4.69 11.74
C GLU A 4 20.14 3.22 12.02
N THR A 5 19.11 2.43 12.36
CA THR A 5 19.30 1.05 12.83
C THR A 5 19.07 0.03 11.71
N TYR A 6 18.11 0.26 10.81
CA TYR A 6 17.61 -0.72 9.86
C TYR A 6 17.78 -0.33 8.38
N LEU A 7 18.58 0.70 8.07
CA LEU A 7 18.86 1.10 6.69
C LEU A 7 19.31 -0.11 5.86
N GLY A 8 18.60 -0.42 4.79
CA GLY A 8 18.90 -1.52 3.88
C GLY A 8 18.89 -2.92 4.49
N LYS A 9 18.16 -3.14 5.60
CA LYS A 9 18.13 -4.43 6.32
C LYS A 9 16.80 -5.14 6.31
N ILE A 10 15.72 -4.48 5.88
CA ILE A 10 14.37 -5.03 5.91
C ILE A 10 14.08 -5.73 4.59
N LYS A 11 13.70 -6.98 4.67
CA LYS A 11 13.38 -7.81 3.50
C LYS A 11 11.98 -7.59 2.96
N MET A 12 11.04 -7.35 3.83
CA MET A 12 9.63 -7.18 3.51
C MET A 12 9.00 -6.12 4.41
N ILE A 13 8.22 -5.24 3.80
CA ILE A 13 7.36 -4.28 4.49
C ILE A 13 5.94 -4.52 4.03
N TYR A 14 5.00 -4.61 4.97
CA TYR A 14 3.56 -4.62 4.69
C TYR A 14 2.93 -3.46 5.44
N ILE A 15 2.21 -2.59 4.72
CA ILE A 15 1.48 -1.47 5.31
C ILE A 15 0.00 -1.53 4.92
N ASP A 16 -0.82 -1.12 5.87
CA ASP A 16 -2.28 -1.00 5.74
C ASP A 16 -2.67 0.44 6.14
N PRO A 17 -2.50 1.42 5.24
CA PRO A 17 -2.78 2.82 5.55
C PRO A 17 -4.29 3.07 5.63
N PRO A 18 -4.72 4.21 6.19
CA PRO A 18 -6.11 4.66 6.06
C PRO A 18 -6.54 4.69 4.59
N TYR A 19 -7.74 4.16 4.28
CA TYR A 19 -8.20 4.03 2.89
C TYR A 19 -8.83 5.32 2.33
N ASN A 20 -8.86 6.38 3.12
CA ASN A 20 -9.39 7.68 2.75
C ASN A 20 -10.87 7.61 2.31
N THR A 21 -11.70 6.97 3.12
CA THR A 21 -13.13 6.76 2.83
C THR A 21 -14.02 7.95 3.20
N GLY A 22 -13.42 9.08 3.61
CA GLY A 22 -14.12 10.27 4.10
C GLY A 22 -14.42 10.23 5.61
N ASN A 23 -14.24 9.07 6.25
CA ASN A 23 -14.36 8.90 7.70
C ASN A 23 -13.04 8.52 8.37
N ASP A 24 -11.99 8.36 7.58
CA ASP A 24 -10.68 7.97 8.08
C ASP A 24 -9.93 9.17 8.63
N PHE A 25 -9.09 8.89 9.63
CA PHE A 25 -8.17 9.88 10.16
C PHE A 25 -6.84 9.81 9.42
N VAL A 26 -6.31 10.97 9.05
CA VAL A 26 -4.96 11.12 8.51
C VAL A 26 -4.10 11.90 9.50
N TYR A 27 -2.80 11.65 9.47
CA TYR A 27 -1.87 12.45 10.27
C TYR A 27 -1.72 13.84 9.64
N GLU A 28 -1.82 14.87 10.47
CA GLU A 28 -1.57 16.24 10.04
C GLU A 28 -0.05 16.49 10.07
N ASP A 29 0.61 16.14 8.98
CA ASP A 29 2.06 16.35 8.81
C ASP A 29 2.34 17.79 8.33
N ASP A 30 1.76 18.80 9.01
CA ASP A 30 2.01 20.20 8.67
C ASP A 30 3.24 20.71 9.44
N PHE A 31 4.37 20.72 8.78
CA PHE A 31 5.63 21.21 9.33
C PHE A 31 5.69 22.74 9.52
N ALA A 32 4.58 23.46 9.27
CA ALA A 32 4.52 24.91 9.28
C ALA A 32 3.78 25.52 10.49
N GLN A 33 3.17 24.71 11.38
CA GLN A 33 2.40 25.22 12.52
C GLN A 33 3.28 25.56 13.73
N SER A 34 2.96 26.70 14.37
CA SER A 34 3.59 27.09 15.64
C SER A 34 3.03 26.23 16.79
N THR A 35 3.86 26.02 17.84
CA THR A 35 3.52 25.23 19.03
C THR A 35 2.22 25.69 19.72
N ASP A 36 1.86 26.98 19.61
CA ASP A 36 0.69 27.54 20.25
C ASP A 36 -0.63 27.24 19.50
N GLU A 37 -0.59 27.16 18.15
CA GLU A 37 -1.72 26.68 17.35
C GLU A 37 -1.97 25.20 17.54
N TYR A 38 -0.91 24.43 17.74
CA TYR A 38 -0.97 23.00 18.04
C TYR A 38 -1.75 22.69 19.33
N LEU A 39 -1.56 23.50 20.40
CA LEU A 39 -2.26 23.35 21.67
C LEU A 39 -3.74 23.78 21.61
N ALA A 40 -4.08 24.76 20.80
CA ALA A 40 -5.45 25.30 20.69
C ALA A 40 -6.41 24.35 19.94
N ASN A 41 -5.87 23.50 19.08
CA ASN A 41 -6.63 22.59 18.20
C ASN A 41 -6.60 21.14 18.70
N SER A 42 -6.64 20.87 20.02
CA SER A 42 -6.52 19.53 20.61
C SER A 42 -7.58 18.54 20.10
N GLY A 43 -7.33 18.00 18.88
CA GLY A 43 -8.03 16.85 18.31
C GLY A 43 -7.49 15.55 18.91
N GLN A 44 -7.98 14.43 18.43
CA GLN A 44 -7.53 13.12 18.85
C GLN A 44 -6.05 12.91 18.50
N PHE A 45 -5.28 12.41 19.47
CA PHE A 45 -3.89 12.03 19.30
C PHE A 45 -3.80 10.51 19.21
N ASP A 46 -2.81 9.99 18.47
CA ASP A 46 -2.47 8.57 18.49
C ASP A 46 -1.68 8.22 19.78
N GLU A 47 -1.31 6.94 19.90
CA GLU A 47 -0.53 6.43 21.05
C GLU A 47 0.87 7.08 21.16
N ASP A 48 1.38 7.62 20.05
CA ASP A 48 2.68 8.30 19.97
C ASP A 48 2.56 9.83 20.16
N GLY A 49 1.34 10.36 20.37
CA GLY A 49 1.07 11.77 20.61
C GLY A 49 0.96 12.61 19.32
N ASN A 50 0.83 11.99 18.15
CA ASN A 50 0.60 12.72 16.91
C ASN A 50 -0.89 13.02 16.75
N ARG A 51 -1.20 14.21 16.26
CA ARG A 51 -2.58 14.61 16.00
C ARG A 51 -3.16 13.88 14.81
N MET A 52 -4.36 13.34 14.99
CA MET A 52 -5.17 12.77 13.92
C MET A 52 -6.33 13.70 13.59
N VAL A 53 -6.52 14.00 12.30
CA VAL A 53 -7.65 14.77 11.79
C VAL A 53 -8.48 13.93 10.82
N GLN A 54 -9.80 14.09 10.89
CA GLN A 54 -10.68 13.43 9.93
C GLN A 54 -10.54 14.09 8.57
N ASN A 55 -10.16 13.32 7.57
CA ASN A 55 -10.10 13.76 6.19
C ASN A 55 -11.45 13.51 5.52
N THR A 56 -12.20 14.56 5.23
CA THR A 56 -13.54 14.47 4.66
C THR A 56 -13.54 14.81 3.18
N GLU A 57 -14.42 14.20 2.40
CA GLU A 57 -14.56 14.48 0.95
C GLU A 57 -14.91 15.95 0.64
N SER A 58 -15.48 16.69 1.60
CA SER A 58 -15.72 18.13 1.46
C SER A 58 -14.46 18.98 1.55
N ASN A 59 -13.34 18.40 1.99
CA ASN A 59 -12.05 19.07 1.98
C ASN A 59 -11.51 19.12 0.55
N GLY A 60 -11.29 20.34 0.00
CA GLY A 60 -10.69 20.50 -1.33
C GLY A 60 -9.28 19.95 -1.50
N ARG A 61 -8.64 19.50 -0.40
CA ARG A 61 -7.32 18.86 -0.35
C ARG A 61 -7.38 17.39 0.02
N PHE A 62 -8.54 16.78 -0.06
CA PHE A 62 -8.83 15.41 0.39
C PHE A 62 -7.75 14.38 0.02
N HIS A 63 -7.43 14.25 -1.26
CA HIS A 63 -6.37 13.36 -1.73
C HIS A 63 -4.97 13.90 -1.41
N THR A 64 -4.79 15.23 -1.43
CA THR A 64 -3.48 15.85 -1.17
C THR A 64 -3.03 15.61 0.26
N ASP A 65 -3.92 15.76 1.23
CA ASP A 65 -3.60 15.57 2.65
C ASP A 65 -3.26 14.10 2.92
N TRP A 66 -3.97 13.18 2.29
CA TRP A 66 -3.63 11.76 2.33
C TRP A 66 -2.26 11.46 1.69
N LEU A 67 -1.97 12.04 0.53
CA LEU A 67 -0.68 11.89 -0.15
C LEU A 67 0.48 12.47 0.67
N ASN A 68 0.28 13.61 1.31
CA ASN A 68 1.27 14.22 2.20
C ASN A 68 1.61 13.30 3.38
N MET A 69 0.62 12.58 3.90
CA MET A 69 0.82 11.60 4.96
C MET A 69 1.60 10.37 4.47
N ILE A 70 1.24 9.78 3.33
CA ILE A 70 1.81 8.50 2.89
C ILE A 70 3.19 8.62 2.23
N TYR A 71 3.44 9.71 1.49
CA TYR A 71 4.66 9.91 0.70
C TYR A 71 5.97 9.81 1.54
N PRO A 72 6.12 10.55 2.64
CA PRO A 72 7.34 10.46 3.45
C PRO A 72 7.54 9.07 4.06
N ARG A 73 6.46 8.36 4.41
CA ARG A 73 6.51 7.01 4.94
C ARG A 73 7.00 6.00 3.90
N LEU A 74 6.56 6.13 2.65
CA LEU A 74 7.05 5.31 1.54
C LEU A 74 8.52 5.56 1.24
N LYS A 75 9.00 6.82 1.34
CA LYS A 75 10.43 7.13 1.18
C LYS A 75 11.28 6.45 2.24
N ILE A 76 10.86 6.52 3.50
CA ILE A 76 11.54 5.82 4.60
C ILE A 76 11.50 4.30 4.35
N ALA A 77 10.35 3.75 3.99
CA ALA A 77 10.20 2.33 3.68
C ALA A 77 11.19 1.87 2.60
N LYS A 78 11.35 2.65 1.51
CA LYS A 78 12.34 2.37 0.47
C LYS A 78 13.76 2.29 1.02
N ASP A 79 14.15 3.21 1.89
CA ASP A 79 15.49 3.25 2.46
C ASP A 79 15.77 2.07 3.40
N LEU A 80 14.74 1.58 4.09
CA LEU A 80 14.84 0.43 4.98
C LEU A 80 14.98 -0.89 4.24
N LEU A 81 14.45 -1.00 3.01
CA LEU A 81 14.45 -2.25 2.25
C LEU A 81 15.85 -2.64 1.77
N THR A 82 16.14 -3.95 1.83
CA THR A 82 17.27 -4.55 1.11
C THR A 82 17.07 -4.42 -0.40
N ASP A 83 18.13 -4.56 -1.20
CA ASP A 83 18.03 -4.46 -2.67
C ASP A 83 17.03 -5.45 -3.28
N ASP A 84 16.89 -6.63 -2.69
CA ASP A 84 15.89 -7.64 -3.05
C ASP A 84 14.65 -7.61 -2.15
N GLY A 85 14.43 -6.50 -1.46
CA GLY A 85 13.29 -6.28 -0.58
C GLY A 85 12.03 -5.83 -1.34
N VAL A 86 10.88 -6.08 -0.73
CA VAL A 86 9.56 -5.76 -1.31
C VAL A 86 8.66 -5.06 -0.31
N ILE A 87 7.78 -4.21 -0.83
CA ILE A 87 6.72 -3.58 -0.06
C ILE A 87 5.35 -3.97 -0.62
N PHE A 88 4.42 -4.24 0.28
CA PHE A 88 3.02 -4.49 0.02
C PHE A 88 2.20 -3.38 0.67
N VAL A 89 1.28 -2.80 -0.09
CA VAL A 89 0.41 -1.71 0.37
C VAL A 89 -1.04 -2.12 0.12
N SER A 90 -1.78 -2.41 1.21
CA SER A 90 -3.23 -2.64 1.13
C SER A 90 -3.93 -1.33 0.87
N ILE A 91 -4.89 -1.32 -0.03
CA ILE A 91 -5.72 -0.15 -0.35
C ILE A 91 -7.02 -0.58 -1.02
N ASP A 92 -8.07 0.20 -0.87
CA ASP A 92 -9.27 0.07 -1.67
C ASP A 92 -9.24 0.99 -2.92
N ASP A 93 -10.34 1.03 -3.66
CA ASP A 93 -10.42 1.80 -4.92
C ASP A 93 -10.31 3.31 -4.73
N ASN A 94 -10.51 3.86 -3.50
CA ASN A 94 -10.54 5.31 -3.28
C ASN A 94 -9.17 5.96 -3.57
N GLU A 95 -8.09 5.32 -3.14
CA GLU A 95 -6.72 5.83 -3.31
C GLU A 95 -5.80 4.91 -4.12
N LEU A 96 -6.33 3.86 -4.76
CA LEU A 96 -5.53 2.90 -5.54
C LEU A 96 -4.65 3.58 -6.59
N ASP A 97 -5.22 4.47 -7.38
CA ASP A 97 -4.50 5.20 -8.43
C ASP A 97 -3.39 6.08 -7.84
N ASN A 98 -3.67 6.73 -6.72
CA ASN A 98 -2.72 7.59 -6.05
C ASN A 98 -1.59 6.79 -5.40
N VAL A 99 -1.89 5.63 -4.77
CA VAL A 99 -0.85 4.71 -4.27
C VAL A 99 0.08 4.25 -5.39
N ILE A 100 -0.48 3.83 -6.52
CA ILE A 100 0.33 3.36 -7.66
C ILE A 100 1.23 4.49 -8.17
N LYS A 101 0.70 5.71 -8.34
CA LYS A 101 1.46 6.87 -8.82
C LYS A 101 2.58 7.24 -7.85
N VAL A 102 2.26 7.37 -6.57
CA VAL A 102 3.25 7.78 -5.56
C VAL A 102 4.32 6.70 -5.36
N CYS A 103 3.95 5.42 -5.41
CA CYS A 103 4.92 4.33 -5.37
C CYS A 103 5.82 4.30 -6.61
N LYS A 104 5.30 4.59 -7.80
CA LYS A 104 6.13 4.75 -9.02
C LYS A 104 7.14 5.89 -8.88
N ASP A 105 6.73 7.01 -8.30
CA ASP A 105 7.64 8.14 -8.02
C ASP A 105 8.72 7.77 -7.01
N VAL A 106 8.35 7.12 -5.92
CA VAL A 106 9.28 6.75 -4.85
C VAL A 106 10.19 5.59 -5.26
N PHE A 107 9.65 4.48 -5.73
CA PHE A 107 10.40 3.25 -6.00
C PHE A 107 10.94 3.17 -7.42
N GLY A 108 10.33 3.86 -8.36
CA GLY A 108 10.59 3.78 -9.79
C GLY A 108 9.59 2.87 -10.51
N GLU A 109 9.15 3.26 -11.70
CA GLU A 109 8.14 2.52 -12.48
C GLU A 109 8.55 1.09 -12.80
N GLN A 110 9.84 0.87 -13.06
CA GLN A 110 10.43 -0.44 -13.37
C GLN A 110 10.38 -1.43 -12.19
N ASN A 111 10.12 -0.94 -10.98
CA ASN A 111 10.05 -1.73 -9.76
C ASN A 111 8.60 -2.06 -9.33
N TYR A 112 7.63 -1.74 -10.18
CA TYR A 112 6.25 -2.20 -10.01
C TYR A 112 6.15 -3.70 -10.31
N GLU A 113 5.73 -4.49 -9.31
CA GLU A 113 5.66 -5.94 -9.47
C GLU A 113 4.24 -6.42 -9.78
N ALA A 114 3.26 -5.95 -9.03
CA ALA A 114 1.87 -6.38 -9.19
C ALA A 114 0.85 -5.50 -8.47
N CYS A 115 -0.40 -5.62 -8.88
CA CYS A 115 -1.56 -5.29 -8.06
C CYS A 115 -2.38 -6.56 -7.84
N ILE A 116 -2.39 -7.07 -6.61
CA ILE A 116 -3.09 -8.29 -6.24
C ILE A 116 -4.50 -7.92 -5.82
N THR A 117 -5.51 -8.49 -6.46
CA THR A 117 -6.91 -8.35 -6.04
C THR A 117 -7.21 -9.36 -4.93
N TRP A 118 -7.47 -8.86 -3.74
CA TRP A 118 -7.79 -9.68 -2.56
C TRP A 118 -9.30 -9.74 -2.34
N ARG A 119 -9.87 -10.94 -2.40
CA ARG A 119 -11.29 -11.13 -2.12
C ARG A 119 -11.58 -11.03 -0.62
N ARG A 120 -12.17 -9.92 -0.20
CA ARG A 120 -12.48 -9.62 1.20
C ARG A 120 -13.69 -10.39 1.73
N ARG A 121 -14.71 -10.61 0.88
CA ARG A 121 -15.99 -11.21 1.26
C ARG A 121 -16.36 -12.34 0.32
N THR A 122 -16.91 -13.40 0.90
CA THR A 122 -17.44 -14.54 0.13
C THR A 122 -18.85 -14.28 -0.39
N ASN A 123 -19.64 -13.50 0.34
CA ASN A 123 -21.03 -13.20 0.01
C ASN A 123 -21.16 -11.76 -0.48
N GLN A 124 -22.06 -11.55 -1.43
CA GLN A 124 -22.41 -10.21 -1.90
C GLN A 124 -23.01 -9.41 -0.73
N PRO A 125 -22.50 -8.20 -0.42
CA PRO A 125 -23.12 -7.34 0.58
C PRO A 125 -24.54 -6.99 0.13
N ASN A 126 -25.48 -7.04 1.06
CA ASN A 126 -26.87 -6.61 0.80
C ASN A 126 -26.97 -5.07 0.89
N ASP A 127 -26.13 -4.38 0.14
CA ASP A 127 -26.10 -2.92 0.07
C ASP A 127 -26.98 -2.47 -1.10
N LYS A 128 -28.19 -2.03 -0.79
CA LYS A 128 -29.16 -1.55 -1.77
C LYS A 128 -28.79 -0.19 -2.39
N SER A 129 -27.78 0.49 -1.85
CA SER A 129 -27.33 1.80 -2.34
C SER A 129 -26.45 1.70 -3.59
N LYS A 130 -25.87 0.53 -3.87
CA LYS A 130 -24.95 0.31 -4.99
C LYS A 130 -25.44 -0.81 -5.88
N MET A 131 -25.46 -0.55 -7.20
CA MET A 131 -25.81 -1.54 -8.21
C MET A 131 -24.81 -2.69 -8.27
N ILE A 132 -23.54 -2.42 -8.03
CA ILE A 132 -22.44 -3.40 -8.03
C ILE A 132 -21.75 -3.35 -6.67
N ALA A 133 -21.75 -4.49 -5.99
CA ALA A 133 -21.13 -4.60 -4.68
C ALA A 133 -19.62 -4.80 -4.77
N LYS A 134 -18.87 -4.05 -3.98
CA LYS A 134 -17.42 -4.26 -3.82
C LYS A 134 -17.17 -5.45 -2.90
N VAL A 135 -16.49 -6.47 -3.40
CA VAL A 135 -16.14 -7.68 -2.65
C VAL A 135 -14.63 -7.89 -2.50
N ALA A 136 -13.83 -7.02 -3.10
CA ALA A 136 -12.38 -7.12 -3.14
C ALA A 136 -11.73 -5.82 -2.66
N GLU A 137 -10.48 -5.96 -2.25
CA GLU A 137 -9.50 -4.91 -1.97
C GLU A 137 -8.25 -5.18 -2.80
N ASN A 138 -7.35 -4.21 -2.86
CA ASN A 138 -6.15 -4.30 -3.66
C ASN A 138 -4.91 -4.31 -2.76
N ILE A 139 -3.89 -5.05 -3.17
CA ILE A 139 -2.56 -5.01 -2.55
C ILE A 139 -1.58 -4.65 -3.65
N VAL A 140 -1.05 -3.43 -3.58
CA VAL A 140 -0.05 -2.93 -4.53
C VAL A 140 1.33 -3.40 -4.07
N VAL A 141 2.12 -3.95 -4.99
CA VAL A 141 3.42 -4.55 -4.72
C VAL A 141 4.50 -3.83 -5.51
N PHE A 142 5.52 -3.37 -4.82
CA PHE A 142 6.76 -2.82 -5.40
C PHE A 142 7.98 -3.48 -4.80
N SER A 143 9.02 -3.65 -5.60
CA SER A 143 10.34 -4.04 -5.11
C SER A 143 11.25 -2.83 -4.91
N ARG A 144 12.33 -3.01 -4.15
CA ARG A 144 13.43 -2.04 -4.08
C ARG A 144 14.17 -2.00 -5.42
N ASN A 145 14.45 -3.19 -5.99
CA ASN A 145 15.07 -3.37 -7.29
C ASN A 145 14.57 -4.68 -7.93
N SER A 146 13.73 -4.56 -8.95
CA SER A 146 13.09 -5.69 -9.62
C SER A 146 14.08 -6.65 -10.26
N ASN A 147 15.17 -6.15 -10.82
CA ASN A 147 16.21 -7.00 -11.40
C ASN A 147 16.87 -7.90 -10.35
N VAL A 148 17.26 -7.32 -9.21
CA VAL A 148 17.87 -8.08 -8.11
C VAL A 148 16.90 -9.09 -7.51
N LEU A 149 15.63 -8.69 -7.35
CA LEU A 149 14.57 -9.57 -6.87
C LEU A 149 14.38 -10.78 -7.80
N SER A 150 14.35 -10.54 -9.10
CA SER A 150 14.19 -11.57 -10.14
C SER A 150 15.37 -12.53 -10.18
N GLU A 151 16.62 -12.03 -10.15
CA GLU A 151 17.83 -12.84 -10.14
C GLU A 151 17.90 -13.77 -8.92
N ARG A 152 17.50 -13.30 -7.76
CA ARG A 152 17.46 -14.10 -6.52
C ARG A 152 16.31 -15.08 -6.46
N LYS A 153 15.38 -15.02 -7.41
CA LYS A 153 14.18 -15.90 -7.44
C LYS A 153 13.47 -15.93 -6.07
N ALA A 154 13.31 -14.77 -5.46
CA ALA A 154 12.81 -14.63 -4.08
C ALA A 154 11.35 -15.13 -3.93
N PHE A 155 10.58 -15.11 -5.00
CA PHE A 155 9.23 -15.66 -5.06
C PHE A 155 9.21 -16.93 -5.91
N HIS A 156 9.56 -18.04 -5.28
CA HIS A 156 9.34 -19.36 -5.88
C HIS A 156 7.92 -19.81 -5.61
N GLY A 157 7.20 -20.16 -6.67
CA GLY A 157 5.96 -20.92 -6.53
C GLY A 157 6.24 -22.26 -5.88
N VAL A 158 5.28 -22.77 -5.12
CA VAL A 158 5.34 -24.16 -4.61
C VAL A 158 5.28 -25.09 -5.84
N PRO A 159 6.24 -26.02 -6.01
CA PRO A 159 6.18 -26.97 -7.11
C PRO A 159 4.82 -27.70 -7.10
N LEU A 160 4.16 -27.75 -8.25
CA LEU A 160 2.92 -28.52 -8.38
C LEU A 160 3.19 -30.00 -8.12
N SER A 161 2.33 -30.64 -7.35
CA SER A 161 2.37 -32.10 -7.20
C SER A 161 2.20 -32.79 -8.56
N PRO A 162 2.70 -34.03 -8.73
CA PRO A 162 2.53 -34.78 -9.99
C PRO A 162 1.07 -34.88 -10.42
N GLU A 163 0.15 -35.07 -9.44
CA GLU A 163 -1.29 -35.14 -9.70
C GLU A 163 -1.82 -33.81 -10.27
N ARG A 164 -1.48 -32.68 -9.65
CA ARG A 164 -1.86 -31.37 -10.14
C ARG A 164 -1.23 -31.02 -11.49
N LYS A 165 -0.01 -31.46 -11.75
CA LYS A 165 0.62 -31.30 -13.08
C LYS A 165 -0.14 -32.05 -14.16
N SER A 166 -0.69 -33.22 -13.85
CA SER A 166 -1.49 -34.01 -14.80
C SER A 166 -2.85 -33.37 -15.12
N GLU A 167 -3.38 -32.56 -14.20
CA GLU A 167 -4.63 -31.81 -14.41
C GLU A 167 -4.43 -30.57 -15.28
N TYR A 168 -3.18 -30.09 -15.40
CA TYR A 168 -2.87 -28.88 -16.19
C TYR A 168 -2.79 -29.28 -17.66
N LYS A 169 -3.91 -29.21 -18.34
CA LYS A 169 -3.97 -29.35 -19.81
C LYS A 169 -3.81 -27.96 -20.42
N ASN A 170 -2.84 -27.79 -21.29
CA ASN A 170 -2.75 -26.60 -22.13
C ASN A 170 -3.70 -26.78 -23.35
N PRO A 171 -4.93 -26.23 -23.32
CA PRO A 171 -5.91 -26.45 -24.38
C PRO A 171 -5.49 -25.82 -25.72
N ASP A 172 -4.62 -24.83 -25.67
CA ASP A 172 -4.26 -24.02 -26.85
C ASP A 172 -2.99 -24.52 -27.54
N ASN A 173 -2.35 -25.54 -27.00
CA ASN A 173 -1.12 -26.15 -27.54
C ASN A 173 0.02 -25.14 -27.81
N ASP A 174 -0.02 -23.98 -27.16
CA ASP A 174 1.00 -22.95 -27.23
C ASP A 174 2.27 -23.40 -26.51
N ILE A 175 3.25 -23.82 -27.27
CA ILE A 175 4.62 -24.06 -26.81
C ILE A 175 5.25 -22.69 -26.66
N LYS A 176 5.33 -22.18 -25.43
CA LYS A 176 6.20 -21.05 -25.09
C LYS A 176 7.47 -21.53 -24.47
#